data_23e5b61039ad5650295681f72ac3f86b
#
_entry.id   23e5b61039ad5650295681f72ac3f86b
#
_cell.length_a   1.000
_cell.length_b   1.000
_cell.length_c   1.000
_cell.angle_alpha   90.00
_cell.angle_beta   90.00
_cell.angle_gamma   90.00
#
_symmetry.space_group_name_H-M   'P 1'
#
loop_
_entity.id
_entity.type
_entity.pdbx_description
1 polymer ?
#
loop_
_entity_poly.entity_id
_entity_poly.type
_entity_poly.pdbx_seq_one_letter_code
_entity_poly.pdbx_strand_id
1 'polypeptide(L)'
;QRQMCIRDRGNYTRTVVNSYTNSYANSLTKRYTAEVRNYKLDFGAQYTTRLSKKDELTVGVTYSLGHDIGGNPMLEIVSTNSQTGVADTTSYPLAGQKNMKLAIPHSIGAGFMYNHNNKLKIGFDYNLQKWASVSFPVYKADATPEQSYVMNDNAFKDRHKFTLGTEICPEEDSRSFIKRIKYRAGVSYVTPYLNVDGGDGPKELSASFGFGIPIMNSYNSRSILNISAQWVNLKCNRFVTENTFRINIGLTFNERWFAKWKVE
;
A
#
# COMPACT_ATOMS: atom_id res chain seq x y z
N GLN A 1 17.65 10.33 -10.44
CA GLN A 1 16.75 10.37 -9.26
C GLN A 1 17.57 9.96 -8.04
N ARG A 2 17.71 10.84 -7.06
CA ARG A 2 18.42 10.52 -5.80
C ARG A 2 17.44 9.78 -4.91
N GLN A 3 17.72 8.52 -4.65
CA GLN A 3 16.99 7.72 -3.70
C GLN A 3 17.54 7.98 -2.29
N MET A 4 16.69 8.45 -1.41
CA MET A 4 17.05 8.67 -0.01
C MET A 4 16.70 7.41 0.78
N CYS A 5 17.72 6.72 1.30
CA CYS A 5 17.51 5.62 2.23
C CYS A 5 17.06 6.19 3.58
N ILE A 6 15.80 6.05 3.91
CA ILE A 6 15.27 6.39 5.23
C ILE A 6 15.41 5.14 6.10
N ARG A 7 16.17 5.25 7.18
CA ARG A 7 16.23 4.22 8.23
C ARG A 7 15.19 4.58 9.28
N ASP A 8 14.07 3.89 9.23
CA ASP A 8 12.99 4.08 10.21
C ASP A 8 13.08 3.07 11.35
N ARG A 9 12.80 3.55 12.58
CA ARG A 9 12.62 2.74 13.76
C ARG A 9 11.18 2.94 14.23
N GLY A 10 10.40 1.87 14.23
CA GLY A 10 9.01 1.88 14.66
C GLY A 10 8.75 0.85 15.74
N ASN A 11 7.96 1.22 16.75
CA ASN A 11 7.40 0.28 17.71
C ASN A 11 5.97 -0.02 17.28
N TYR A 12 5.69 -1.29 17.07
CA TYR A 12 4.35 -1.77 16.78
C TYR A 12 3.77 -2.44 18.02
N THR A 13 2.59 -2.00 18.46
CA THR A 13 1.84 -2.64 19.54
C THR A 13 0.40 -2.83 19.10
N ARG A 14 -0.08 -4.06 19.18
CA ARG A 14 -1.49 -4.41 18.97
C ARG A 14 -2.01 -5.13 20.20
N THR A 15 -3.08 -4.62 20.79
CA THR A 15 -3.76 -5.25 21.94
C THR A 15 -5.13 -5.77 21.49
N VAL A 16 -5.42 -7.02 21.78
CA VAL A 16 -6.72 -7.65 21.58
C VAL A 16 -7.23 -8.11 22.92
N VAL A 17 -8.38 -7.58 23.33
CA VAL A 17 -9.02 -7.92 24.61
C VAL A 17 -10.31 -8.70 24.31
N ASN A 18 -10.40 -9.90 24.84
CA ASN A 18 -11.63 -10.67 24.84
C ASN A 18 -12.26 -10.54 26.24
N SER A 19 -13.33 -9.76 26.32
CA SER A 19 -14.15 -9.67 27.53
C SER A 19 -15.40 -10.53 27.37
N TYR A 20 -15.70 -11.31 28.38
CA TYR A 20 -16.90 -12.12 28.44
C TYR A 20 -17.91 -11.47 29.39
N THR A 21 -19.17 -11.47 29.02
CA THR A 21 -20.28 -10.98 29.86
C THR A 21 -20.59 -11.89 31.06
N ASN A 22 -20.00 -13.06 31.10
CA ASN A 22 -20.17 -14.00 32.20
C ASN A 22 -19.12 -13.75 33.29
N SER A 23 -19.55 -13.45 34.49
CA SER A 23 -18.70 -13.15 35.66
C SER A 23 -17.83 -14.34 36.13
N TYR A 24 -18.03 -15.53 35.57
CA TYR A 24 -17.18 -16.72 35.84
C TYR A 24 -16.08 -16.93 34.79
N ALA A 25 -16.09 -16.18 33.69
CA ALA A 25 -15.08 -16.33 32.64
C ALA A 25 -13.93 -15.36 32.87
N ASN A 26 -12.68 -15.86 32.77
CA ASN A 26 -11.49 -15.02 32.85
C ASN A 26 -11.39 -14.13 31.61
N SER A 27 -11.04 -12.85 31.81
CA SER A 27 -10.71 -12.00 30.67
C SER A 27 -9.34 -12.37 30.12
N LEU A 28 -9.22 -12.40 28.79
CA LEU A 28 -7.98 -12.72 28.10
C LEU A 28 -7.52 -11.52 27.29
N THR A 29 -6.33 -11.01 27.58
CA THR A 29 -5.69 -9.94 26.81
C THR A 29 -4.48 -10.49 26.07
N LYS A 30 -4.44 -10.33 24.74
CA LYS A 30 -3.28 -10.67 23.91
C LYS A 30 -2.63 -9.38 23.46
N ARG A 31 -1.37 -9.18 23.81
CA ARG A 31 -0.57 -8.02 23.42
C ARG A 31 0.56 -8.48 22.50
N TYR A 32 0.53 -8.03 21.26
CA TYR A 32 1.60 -8.25 20.29
C TYR A 32 2.48 -7.00 20.26
N THR A 33 3.78 -7.17 20.42
CA THR A 33 4.75 -6.08 20.36
C THR A 33 5.90 -6.47 19.44
N ALA A 34 6.39 -5.53 18.67
CA ALA A 34 7.59 -5.70 17.86
C ALA A 34 8.33 -4.36 17.75
N GLU A 35 9.64 -4.38 17.95
CA GLU A 35 10.52 -3.25 17.68
C GLU A 35 11.16 -3.46 16.30
N VAL A 36 10.70 -2.69 15.30
CA VAL A 36 11.14 -2.85 13.91
C VAL A 36 12.19 -1.80 13.57
N ARG A 37 13.35 -2.26 13.05
CA ARG A 37 14.37 -1.42 12.42
C ARG A 37 14.53 -1.91 10.99
N ASN A 38 14.23 -1.05 10.03
CA ASN A 38 14.18 -1.45 8.64
C ASN A 38 14.90 -0.47 7.72
N TYR A 39 15.31 -0.98 6.58
CA TYR A 39 15.69 -0.23 5.38
C TYR A 39 14.96 -0.84 4.18
N LYS A 40 14.77 -0.08 3.13
CA LYS A 40 14.19 -0.56 1.89
C LYS A 40 15.06 -0.16 0.73
N LEU A 41 15.42 -1.13 -0.11
CA LEU A 41 16.18 -0.89 -1.34
C LEU A 41 15.24 -1.10 -2.53
N ASP A 42 15.01 -0.04 -3.26
CA ASP A 42 14.21 -0.04 -4.48
C ASP A 42 15.11 0.31 -5.67
N PHE A 43 15.06 -0.52 -6.69
CA PHE A 43 15.74 -0.32 -7.96
C PHE A 43 14.69 -0.09 -9.03
N GLY A 44 14.97 0.83 -9.95
CA GLY A 44 14.07 1.10 -11.07
C GLY A 44 14.84 1.47 -12.31
N ALA A 45 14.35 0.99 -13.45
CA ALA A 45 14.83 1.37 -14.77
C ALA A 45 13.64 1.72 -15.65
N GLN A 46 13.82 2.77 -16.45
CA GLN A 46 12.81 3.24 -17.38
C GLN A 46 13.47 3.53 -18.72
N TYR A 47 12.82 3.07 -19.78
CA TYR A 47 13.28 3.32 -21.14
C TYR A 47 12.13 3.92 -21.95
N THR A 48 12.41 5.04 -22.62
CA THR A 48 11.45 5.73 -23.47
C THR A 48 11.94 5.70 -24.91
N THR A 49 11.09 5.27 -25.83
CA THR A 49 11.37 5.22 -27.26
C THR A 49 10.26 5.88 -28.07
N ARG A 50 10.62 6.52 -29.15
CA ARG A 50 9.67 7.10 -30.11
C ARG A 50 9.39 6.07 -31.19
N LEU A 51 8.15 5.60 -31.25
CA LEU A 51 7.68 4.70 -32.30
C LEU A 51 7.39 5.44 -33.60
N SER A 52 6.95 6.69 -33.50
CA SER A 52 6.63 7.56 -34.62
C SER A 52 6.85 9.04 -34.21
N LYS A 53 6.68 9.97 -35.14
CA LYS A 53 6.74 11.44 -34.83
C LYS A 53 5.71 11.87 -33.78
N LYS A 54 4.63 11.10 -33.58
CA LYS A 54 3.53 11.40 -32.66
C LYS A 54 3.38 10.37 -31.54
N ASP A 55 4.09 9.25 -31.62
CA ASP A 55 3.90 8.11 -30.75
C ASP A 55 5.16 7.86 -29.93
N GLU A 56 4.98 7.79 -28.63
CA GLU A 56 6.05 7.53 -27.66
C GLU A 56 5.63 6.38 -26.74
N LEU A 57 6.50 5.43 -26.55
CA LEU A 57 6.33 4.32 -25.64
C LEU A 57 7.38 4.38 -24.55
N THR A 58 6.92 4.37 -23.32
CA THR A 58 7.77 4.27 -22.14
C THR A 58 7.53 2.92 -21.48
N VAL A 59 8.59 2.16 -21.22
CA VAL A 59 8.55 0.90 -20.48
C VAL A 59 9.35 1.07 -19.21
N GLY A 60 8.83 0.57 -18.10
CA GLY A 60 9.48 0.65 -16.80
C GLY A 60 9.48 -0.68 -16.08
N VAL A 61 10.54 -0.94 -15.33
CA VAL A 61 10.64 -2.07 -14.41
C VAL A 61 11.14 -1.59 -13.06
N THR A 62 10.62 -2.20 -12.00
CA THR A 62 11.02 -1.90 -10.62
C THR A 62 11.27 -3.18 -9.86
N TYR A 63 12.23 -3.15 -8.95
CA TYR A 63 12.52 -4.25 -8.05
C TYR A 63 12.78 -3.72 -6.65
N SER A 64 12.07 -4.26 -5.65
CA SER A 64 12.31 -3.98 -4.25
C SER A 64 12.85 -5.23 -3.56
N LEU A 65 13.98 -5.08 -2.89
CA LEU A 65 14.64 -6.17 -2.18
C LEU A 65 13.83 -6.55 -0.92
N GLY A 66 13.39 -7.81 -0.88
CA GLY A 66 12.81 -8.41 0.31
C GLY A 66 13.89 -8.94 1.23
N HIS A 67 13.72 -8.80 2.53
CA HIS A 67 14.66 -9.30 3.54
C HIS A 67 14.01 -9.40 4.91
N ASP A 68 14.69 -10.08 5.84
CA ASP A 68 14.31 -10.10 7.24
C ASP A 68 14.48 -8.71 7.83
N ILE A 69 13.40 -8.18 8.38
CA ILE A 69 13.44 -6.95 9.19
C ILE A 69 13.66 -7.38 10.63
N GLY A 70 14.71 -6.91 11.27
CA GLY A 70 14.91 -7.17 12.70
C GLY A 70 13.65 -6.77 13.48
N GLY A 71 13.57 -7.16 14.70
CA GLY A 71 12.44 -6.87 15.58
C GLY A 71 11.96 -8.17 16.20
N ASN A 72 12.24 -8.37 17.42
CA ASN A 72 11.84 -9.56 18.16
C ASN A 72 10.32 -9.49 18.40
N PRO A 73 9.46 -10.07 17.55
CA PRO A 73 8.03 -10.07 17.80
C PRO A 73 7.73 -10.89 19.05
N MET A 74 7.07 -10.25 19.99
CA MET A 74 6.69 -10.84 21.26
C MET A 74 5.17 -10.89 21.36
N LEU A 75 4.65 -11.95 21.97
CA LEU A 75 3.27 -12.08 22.37
C LEU A 75 3.20 -12.24 23.88
N GLU A 76 2.47 -11.34 24.53
CA GLU A 76 2.15 -11.42 25.94
C GLU A 76 0.65 -11.77 26.06
N ILE A 77 0.35 -12.83 26.79
CA ILE A 77 -1.01 -13.27 27.11
C ILE A 77 -1.25 -13.06 28.59
N VAL A 78 -2.19 -12.19 28.90
CA VAL A 78 -2.61 -11.90 30.27
C VAL A 78 -4.00 -12.49 30.49
N SER A 79 -4.10 -13.46 31.37
CA SER A 79 -5.36 -14.05 31.84
C SER A 79 -5.70 -13.49 33.21
N THR A 80 -6.80 -12.73 33.32
CA THR A 80 -7.23 -12.16 34.59
C THR A 80 -8.42 -12.95 35.13
N ASN A 81 -8.30 -13.48 36.31
CA ASN A 81 -9.40 -14.15 36.99
C ASN A 81 -10.45 -13.10 37.38
N SER A 82 -11.69 -13.28 36.91
CA SER A 82 -12.77 -12.31 37.10
C SER A 82 -13.30 -12.24 38.55
N GLN A 83 -13.03 -13.27 39.37
CA GLN A 83 -13.48 -13.30 40.77
C GLN A 83 -12.43 -12.75 41.73
N THR A 84 -11.14 -13.07 41.48
CA THR A 84 -10.07 -12.68 42.40
C THR A 84 -9.29 -11.45 41.93
N GLY A 85 -9.44 -11.06 40.68
CA GLY A 85 -8.66 -9.99 40.06
C GLY A 85 -7.19 -10.34 39.82
N VAL A 86 -6.77 -11.56 40.14
CA VAL A 86 -5.38 -12.01 39.94
C VAL A 86 -5.12 -12.20 38.44
N ALA A 87 -4.02 -11.60 37.98
CA ALA A 87 -3.57 -11.74 36.59
C ALA A 87 -2.41 -12.71 36.50
N ASP A 88 -2.50 -13.65 35.56
CA ASP A 88 -1.43 -14.53 35.14
C ASP A 88 -0.92 -14.12 33.78
N THR A 89 0.39 -14.00 33.60
CA THR A 89 1.01 -13.46 32.38
C THR A 89 2.00 -14.45 31.82
N THR A 90 1.77 -14.86 30.58
CA THR A 90 2.68 -15.70 29.79
C THR A 90 3.24 -14.91 28.62
N SER A 91 4.57 -14.89 28.48
CA SER A 91 5.26 -14.19 27.39
C SER A 91 5.88 -15.16 26.42
N TYR A 92 5.71 -14.92 25.13
CA TYR A 92 6.28 -15.67 24.03
C TYR A 92 7.21 -14.81 23.18
N PRO A 93 8.30 -15.36 22.58
CA PRO A 93 8.74 -16.76 22.70
C PRO A 93 9.15 -17.12 24.13
N LEU A 94 8.93 -18.36 24.53
CA LEU A 94 9.38 -18.86 25.81
C LEU A 94 10.90 -18.86 25.92
N ALA A 95 11.43 -18.87 27.14
CA ALA A 95 12.87 -18.93 27.38
C ALA A 95 13.50 -20.14 26.68
N GLY A 96 14.55 -19.93 25.88
CA GLY A 96 15.21 -20.97 25.08
C GLY A 96 14.63 -21.21 23.69
N GLN A 97 13.50 -20.59 23.33
CA GLN A 97 13.00 -20.64 21.95
C GLN A 97 13.79 -19.68 21.05
N LYS A 98 13.82 -20.02 19.73
CA LYS A 98 14.44 -19.13 18.73
C LYS A 98 13.69 -17.81 18.63
N ASN A 99 14.46 -16.71 18.51
CA ASN A 99 13.90 -15.41 18.24
C ASN A 99 13.09 -15.44 16.94
N MET A 100 11.85 -14.98 17.00
CA MET A 100 11.00 -14.79 15.84
C MET A 100 11.50 -13.63 15.00
N LYS A 101 11.27 -13.69 13.70
CA LYS A 101 11.66 -12.61 12.78
C LYS A 101 10.44 -12.18 11.97
N LEU A 102 10.41 -10.91 11.65
CA LEU A 102 9.51 -10.38 10.63
C LEU A 102 10.29 -10.18 9.33
N ALA A 103 9.62 -10.27 8.18
CA ALA A 103 10.24 -10.06 6.90
C ALA A 103 9.33 -9.23 5.97
N ILE A 104 9.94 -8.56 5.01
CA ILE A 104 9.24 -7.92 3.91
C ILE A 104 9.48 -8.72 2.63
N PRO A 105 8.48 -8.85 1.74
CA PRO A 105 8.59 -9.61 0.52
C PRO A 105 9.44 -8.90 -0.53
N HIS A 106 10.03 -9.65 -1.44
CA HIS A 106 10.48 -9.13 -2.72
C HIS A 106 9.29 -8.59 -3.50
N SER A 107 9.47 -7.46 -4.17
CA SER A 107 8.45 -6.89 -5.05
C SER A 107 9.04 -6.63 -6.43
N ILE A 108 8.30 -7.01 -7.46
CA ILE A 108 8.68 -6.83 -8.86
C ILE A 108 7.54 -6.07 -9.53
N GLY A 109 7.86 -4.97 -10.18
CA GLY A 109 6.91 -4.18 -10.97
C GLY A 109 7.35 -4.10 -12.41
N ALA A 110 6.39 -4.15 -13.33
CA ALA A 110 6.60 -3.88 -14.74
C ALA A 110 5.41 -3.09 -15.29
N GLY A 111 5.68 -2.11 -16.13
CA GLY A 111 4.62 -1.30 -16.70
C GLY A 111 5.04 -0.64 -18.00
N PHE A 112 4.05 -0.14 -18.71
CA PHE A 112 4.28 0.67 -19.90
C PHE A 112 3.30 1.84 -19.94
N MET A 113 3.70 2.90 -20.62
CA MET A 113 2.88 4.05 -20.95
C MET A 113 3.03 4.37 -22.43
N TYR A 114 1.93 4.33 -23.15
CA TYR A 114 1.82 4.78 -24.53
C TYR A 114 1.28 6.20 -24.56
N ASN A 115 1.96 7.09 -25.28
CA ASN A 115 1.61 8.49 -25.44
C ASN A 115 1.44 8.79 -26.93
N HIS A 116 0.22 9.17 -27.34
CA HIS A 116 -0.10 9.61 -28.70
C HIS A 116 -0.25 11.13 -28.72
N ASN A 117 0.76 11.82 -29.27
CA ASN A 117 0.75 13.27 -29.53
C ASN A 117 0.37 14.13 -28.31
N ASN A 118 0.67 13.68 -27.10
CA ASN A 118 0.23 14.28 -25.81
C ASN A 118 -1.29 14.43 -25.64
N LYS A 119 -2.09 13.89 -26.58
CA LYS A 119 -3.55 13.94 -26.52
C LYS A 119 -4.15 12.74 -25.82
N LEU A 120 -3.56 11.57 -26.01
CA LEU A 120 -3.99 10.33 -25.39
C LEU A 120 -2.79 9.64 -24.76
N LYS A 121 -2.92 9.34 -23.47
CA LYS A 121 -1.96 8.50 -22.76
C LYS A 121 -2.68 7.30 -22.17
N ILE A 122 -2.12 6.12 -22.37
CA ILE A 122 -2.61 4.86 -21.82
C ILE A 122 -1.45 4.23 -21.06
N GLY A 123 -1.66 3.89 -19.80
CA GLY A 123 -0.68 3.24 -18.97
C GLY A 123 -1.23 1.96 -18.36
N PHE A 124 -0.38 0.95 -18.29
CA PHE A 124 -0.65 -0.29 -17.60
C PHE A 124 0.52 -0.63 -16.71
N ASP A 125 0.21 -1.01 -15.45
CA ASP A 125 1.20 -1.44 -14.48
C ASP A 125 0.79 -2.77 -13.85
N TYR A 126 1.76 -3.66 -13.72
CA TYR A 126 1.67 -4.89 -12.97
C TYR A 126 2.69 -4.89 -11.84
N ASN A 127 2.25 -5.23 -10.65
CA ASN A 127 3.11 -5.37 -9.48
C ASN A 127 2.86 -6.71 -8.79
N LEU A 128 3.94 -7.47 -8.59
CA LEU A 128 3.97 -8.74 -7.87
C LEU A 128 4.74 -8.55 -6.56
N GLN A 129 4.11 -8.91 -5.44
CA GLN A 129 4.77 -9.00 -4.14
C GLN A 129 4.78 -10.46 -3.68
N LYS A 130 5.97 -11.01 -3.45
CA LYS A 130 6.22 -12.43 -3.10
C LYS A 130 5.95 -12.70 -1.61
N TRP A 131 4.72 -12.43 -1.17
CA TRP A 131 4.33 -12.67 0.22
C TRP A 131 4.31 -14.15 0.61
N ALA A 132 4.10 -15.08 -0.32
CA ALA A 132 4.13 -16.52 -0.04
C ALA A 132 5.50 -17.00 0.47
N SER A 133 6.58 -16.23 0.24
CA SER A 133 7.91 -16.55 0.77
C SER A 133 8.17 -15.97 2.16
N VAL A 134 7.21 -15.27 2.75
CA VAL A 134 7.35 -14.61 4.05
C VAL A 134 6.67 -15.41 5.14
N SER A 135 7.45 -15.83 6.13
CA SER A 135 6.92 -16.47 7.34
C SER A 135 6.45 -15.42 8.34
N PHE A 136 5.40 -15.73 9.08
CA PHE A 136 4.85 -14.83 10.10
C PHE A 136 4.60 -15.56 11.42
N PRO A 137 4.92 -14.96 12.59
CA PRO A 137 4.68 -15.58 13.87
C PRO A 137 3.17 -15.66 14.17
N VAL A 138 2.69 -16.87 14.48
CA VAL A 138 1.28 -17.14 14.76
C VAL A 138 1.16 -17.87 16.09
N TYR A 139 0.16 -17.47 16.88
CA TYR A 139 -0.20 -18.17 18.10
C TYR A 139 -1.28 -19.23 17.82
N LYS A 140 -1.01 -20.47 18.25
CA LYS A 140 -1.93 -21.63 18.19
C LYS A 140 -2.35 -21.99 19.60
N ALA A 141 -3.62 -21.83 19.93
CA ALA A 141 -4.15 -22.08 21.27
C ALA A 141 -4.18 -23.57 21.64
N ASP A 142 -4.31 -24.46 20.64
CA ASP A 142 -4.47 -25.90 20.83
C ASP A 142 -3.14 -26.66 20.85
N ALA A 143 -2.01 -25.95 20.77
CA ALA A 143 -0.68 -26.55 20.76
C ALA A 143 -0.06 -26.56 22.18
N THR A 144 0.97 -27.41 22.37
CA THR A 144 1.77 -27.36 23.61
C THR A 144 2.39 -25.99 23.78
N PRO A 145 2.73 -25.56 25.02
CA PRO A 145 3.30 -24.23 25.26
C PRO A 145 4.50 -23.91 24.39
N GLU A 146 5.37 -24.90 24.12
CA GLU A 146 6.57 -24.75 23.27
C GLU A 146 6.24 -24.59 21.78
N GLN A 147 5.08 -25.07 21.35
CA GLN A 147 4.61 -25.04 19.95
C GLN A 147 3.48 -24.05 19.72
N SER A 148 3.07 -23.34 20.77
CA SER A 148 1.93 -22.41 20.69
C SER A 148 2.26 -21.12 19.94
N TYR A 149 3.51 -20.66 19.95
CA TYR A 149 3.95 -19.48 19.18
C TYR A 149 5.08 -19.87 18.24
N VAL A 150 4.77 -19.99 16.95
CA VAL A 150 5.67 -20.51 15.92
C VAL A 150 5.59 -19.71 14.64
N MET A 151 6.66 -19.78 13.85
CA MET A 151 6.65 -19.22 12.49
C MET A 151 5.76 -20.08 11.57
N ASN A 152 4.86 -19.41 10.85
CA ASN A 152 3.97 -20.03 9.87
C ASN A 152 4.32 -19.53 8.47
N ASP A 153 4.70 -20.46 7.59
CA ASP A 153 5.10 -20.18 6.21
C ASP A 153 3.89 -20.07 5.27
N ASN A 154 2.70 -20.48 5.72
CA ASN A 154 1.46 -20.46 4.94
C ASN A 154 0.51 -19.31 5.36
N ALA A 155 1.02 -18.29 6.04
CA ALA A 155 0.21 -17.16 6.48
C ALA A 155 -0.22 -16.26 5.32
N PHE A 156 0.55 -16.24 4.24
CA PHE A 156 0.38 -15.32 3.13
C PHE A 156 0.37 -16.03 1.77
N LYS A 157 -0.19 -15.35 0.78
CA LYS A 157 -0.16 -15.66 -0.65
C LYS A 157 0.48 -14.54 -1.44
N ASP A 158 0.99 -14.81 -2.62
CA ASP A 158 1.53 -13.76 -3.49
C ASP A 158 0.45 -12.76 -3.85
N ARG A 159 0.80 -11.47 -3.74
CA ARG A 159 -0.10 -10.37 -4.06
C ARG A 159 0.19 -9.84 -5.45
N HIS A 160 -0.83 -9.86 -6.29
CA HIS A 160 -0.79 -9.31 -7.64
C HIS A 160 -1.62 -8.03 -7.68
N LYS A 161 -1.08 -6.98 -8.26
CA LYS A 161 -1.79 -5.73 -8.51
C LYS A 161 -1.70 -5.38 -9.98
N PHE A 162 -2.84 -5.20 -10.61
CA PHE A 162 -3.00 -4.73 -11.99
C PHE A 162 -3.61 -3.33 -11.96
N THR A 163 -3.04 -2.42 -12.73
CA THR A 163 -3.55 -1.05 -12.83
C THR A 163 -3.57 -0.64 -14.29
N LEU A 164 -4.70 -0.14 -14.76
CA LEU A 164 -4.87 0.44 -16.09
C LEU A 164 -5.37 1.88 -15.92
N GLY A 165 -4.70 2.80 -16.59
CA GLY A 165 -5.06 4.22 -16.56
C GLY A 165 -5.03 4.85 -17.94
N THR A 166 -5.88 5.84 -18.14
CA THR A 166 -5.89 6.66 -19.35
C THR A 166 -6.02 8.14 -19.02
N GLU A 167 -5.35 8.97 -19.80
CA GLU A 167 -5.50 10.43 -19.79
C GLU A 167 -5.77 10.90 -21.21
N ILE A 168 -6.82 11.72 -21.39
CA ILE A 168 -7.19 12.35 -22.66
C ILE A 168 -7.17 13.85 -22.46
N CYS A 169 -6.39 14.55 -23.30
CA CYS A 169 -6.39 16.01 -23.41
C CYS A 169 -6.62 16.36 -24.87
N PRO A 170 -7.82 16.77 -25.28
CA PRO A 170 -8.12 16.98 -26.71
C PRO A 170 -7.19 17.99 -27.38
N GLU A 171 -6.91 19.11 -26.73
CA GLU A 171 -6.05 20.15 -27.27
C GLU A 171 -5.56 21.09 -26.14
N GLU A 172 -4.29 20.96 -25.78
CA GLU A 172 -3.72 21.68 -24.62
C GLU A 172 -3.66 23.21 -24.79
N ASP A 173 -3.52 23.69 -26.03
CA ASP A 173 -3.42 25.12 -26.37
C ASP A 173 -4.71 25.71 -26.96
N SER A 174 -5.84 25.00 -26.87
CA SER A 174 -7.12 25.47 -27.40
C SER A 174 -7.63 26.71 -26.67
N ARG A 175 -8.31 27.59 -27.43
CA ARG A 175 -9.07 28.71 -26.83
C ARG A 175 -10.27 28.21 -26.00
N SER A 176 -10.81 27.04 -26.33
CA SER A 176 -11.92 26.43 -25.62
C SER A 176 -11.45 25.81 -24.29
N PHE A 177 -12.07 26.22 -23.20
CA PHE A 177 -11.76 25.72 -21.86
C PHE A 177 -11.91 24.18 -21.74
N ILE A 178 -13.02 23.63 -22.27
CA ILE A 178 -13.34 22.19 -22.22
C ILE A 178 -12.27 21.34 -22.92
N LYS A 179 -11.72 21.83 -24.05
CA LYS A 179 -10.69 21.09 -24.80
C LYS A 179 -9.33 21.06 -24.09
N ARG A 180 -9.07 21.98 -23.15
CA ARG A 180 -7.85 22.03 -22.35
C ARG A 180 -7.89 21.18 -21.09
N ILE A 181 -9.08 20.74 -20.69
CA ILE A 181 -9.25 19.85 -19.53
C ILE A 181 -8.62 18.49 -19.83
N LYS A 182 -7.85 17.97 -18.87
CA LYS A 182 -7.32 16.62 -18.88
C LYS A 182 -8.33 15.70 -18.24
N TYR A 183 -8.89 14.77 -19.00
CA TYR A 183 -9.83 13.75 -18.53
C TYR A 183 -9.05 12.50 -18.19
N ARG A 184 -9.24 11.96 -16.99
CA ARG A 184 -8.51 10.79 -16.52
C ARG A 184 -9.47 9.73 -16.04
N ALA A 185 -9.18 8.47 -16.39
CA ALA A 185 -9.91 7.32 -15.86
C ALA A 185 -8.91 6.22 -15.53
N GLY A 186 -9.21 5.43 -14.50
CA GLY A 186 -8.35 4.34 -14.09
C GLY A 186 -9.11 3.26 -13.36
N VAL A 187 -8.62 2.03 -13.50
CA VAL A 187 -9.10 0.86 -12.76
C VAL A 187 -7.91 0.11 -12.19
N SER A 188 -8.09 -0.48 -11.01
CA SER A 188 -7.06 -1.31 -10.39
C SER A 188 -7.71 -2.51 -9.72
N TYR A 189 -7.05 -3.67 -9.85
CA TYR A 189 -7.44 -4.91 -9.21
C TYR A 189 -6.27 -5.47 -8.41
N VAL A 190 -6.53 -5.87 -7.16
CA VAL A 190 -5.53 -6.41 -6.25
C VAL A 190 -6.03 -7.74 -5.70
N THR A 191 -5.18 -8.79 -5.86
CA THR A 191 -5.48 -10.10 -5.28
C THR A 191 -5.23 -10.11 -3.77
N PRO A 192 -5.95 -10.96 -3.01
CA PRO A 192 -5.70 -11.12 -1.59
C PRO A 192 -4.30 -11.71 -1.35
N TYR A 193 -3.65 -11.23 -0.31
CA TYR A 193 -2.35 -11.78 0.12
C TYR A 193 -2.42 -12.45 1.49
N LEU A 194 -3.47 -12.18 2.27
CA LEU A 194 -3.70 -12.83 3.56
C LEU A 194 -4.42 -14.15 3.35
N ASN A 195 -3.99 -15.18 4.08
CA ASN A 195 -4.71 -16.42 4.23
C ASN A 195 -5.46 -16.37 5.58
N VAL A 196 -6.79 -16.35 5.54
CA VAL A 196 -7.63 -16.25 6.74
C VAL A 196 -8.40 -17.57 6.91
N ASP A 197 -8.06 -18.34 7.94
CA ASP A 197 -8.66 -19.64 8.26
C ASP A 197 -8.79 -20.57 7.04
N GLY A 198 -7.73 -20.66 6.22
CA GLY A 198 -7.71 -21.48 5.02
C GLY A 198 -8.47 -20.93 3.82
N GLY A 199 -9.03 -19.71 3.92
CA GLY A 199 -9.70 -19.00 2.83
C GLY A 199 -8.94 -17.77 2.34
N ASP A 200 -9.36 -17.25 1.19
CA ASP A 200 -8.78 -16.01 0.65
C ASP A 200 -9.21 -14.80 1.47
N GLY A 201 -8.23 -13.96 1.79
CA GLY A 201 -8.44 -12.66 2.41
C GLY A 201 -9.14 -11.66 1.48
N PRO A 202 -9.15 -10.38 1.84
CA PRO A 202 -9.85 -9.37 1.06
C PRO A 202 -9.17 -9.09 -0.28
N LYS A 203 -9.96 -9.07 -1.35
CA LYS A 203 -9.58 -8.58 -2.67
C LYS A 203 -10.10 -7.16 -2.88
N GLU A 204 -9.34 -6.35 -3.58
CA GLU A 204 -9.66 -4.95 -3.81
C GLU A 204 -9.88 -4.69 -5.30
N LEU A 205 -11.00 -4.06 -5.62
CA LEU A 205 -11.29 -3.50 -6.92
C LEU A 205 -11.49 -2.00 -6.76
N SER A 206 -10.77 -1.19 -7.54
CA SER A 206 -10.97 0.25 -7.51
C SER A 206 -11.17 0.81 -8.91
N ALA A 207 -12.01 1.84 -9.00
CA ALA A 207 -12.24 2.63 -10.19
C ALA A 207 -12.09 4.12 -9.83
N SER A 208 -11.49 4.89 -10.71
CA SER A 208 -11.29 6.32 -10.52
C SER A 208 -11.59 7.10 -11.78
N PHE A 209 -12.10 8.31 -11.60
CA PHE A 209 -12.32 9.27 -12.65
C PHE A 209 -11.93 10.66 -12.16
N GLY A 210 -11.31 11.47 -13.03
CA GLY A 210 -10.84 12.77 -12.62
C GLY A 210 -10.63 13.75 -13.77
N PHE A 211 -10.50 15.02 -13.38
CA PHE A 211 -10.25 16.15 -14.24
C PHE A 211 -8.99 16.89 -13.81
N GLY A 212 -8.17 17.27 -14.78
CA GLY A 212 -7.07 18.22 -14.59
C GLY A 212 -7.42 19.51 -15.29
N ILE A 213 -7.75 20.54 -14.51
CA ILE A 213 -8.20 21.85 -15.00
C ILE A 213 -6.99 22.81 -15.03
N PRO A 214 -6.52 23.25 -16.21
CA PRO A 214 -5.41 24.18 -16.29
C PRO A 214 -5.86 25.58 -15.86
N ILE A 215 -5.16 26.17 -14.91
CA ILE A 215 -5.29 27.54 -14.49
C ILE A 215 -4.16 28.33 -15.14
N MET A 216 -4.49 29.20 -16.09
CA MET A 216 -3.51 30.03 -16.78
C MET A 216 -3.38 31.37 -16.07
N ASN A 217 -2.15 31.77 -15.76
CA ASN A 217 -1.86 33.14 -15.32
C ASN A 217 -1.31 33.99 -16.47
N SER A 218 -1.17 35.30 -16.24
CA SER A 218 -0.70 36.28 -17.22
C SER A 218 0.69 36.02 -17.81
N TYR A 219 1.50 35.15 -17.12
CA TYR A 219 2.87 34.82 -17.50
C TYR A 219 3.00 33.47 -18.20
N ASN A 220 1.86 32.90 -18.69
CA ASN A 220 1.80 31.60 -19.35
C ASN A 220 2.30 30.41 -18.48
N SER A 221 2.32 30.60 -17.16
CA SER A 221 2.58 29.51 -16.22
C SER A 221 1.29 28.70 -16.03
N ARG A 222 1.40 27.38 -16.20
CA ARG A 222 0.24 26.48 -16.15
C ARG A 222 0.19 25.77 -14.81
N SER A 223 -0.60 26.30 -13.88
CA SER A 223 -1.02 25.58 -12.70
C SER A 223 -2.18 24.64 -13.05
N ILE A 224 -2.28 23.50 -12.40
CA ILE A 224 -3.32 22.51 -12.69
C ILE A 224 -4.08 22.20 -11.41
N LEU A 225 -5.39 22.43 -11.41
CA LEU A 225 -6.30 21.94 -10.39
C LEU A 225 -6.75 20.54 -10.77
N ASN A 226 -6.41 19.56 -9.96
CA ASN A 226 -6.81 18.17 -10.13
C ASN A 226 -7.97 17.86 -9.19
N ILE A 227 -9.07 17.34 -9.73
CA ILE A 227 -10.23 16.87 -8.98
C ILE A 227 -10.49 15.44 -9.43
N SER A 228 -10.54 14.51 -8.51
CA SER A 228 -10.85 13.11 -8.84
C SER A 228 -11.74 12.46 -7.80
N ALA A 229 -12.59 11.55 -8.27
CA ALA A 229 -13.37 10.64 -7.47
C ALA A 229 -12.83 9.23 -7.63
N GLN A 230 -12.75 8.48 -6.55
CA GLN A 230 -12.33 7.09 -6.51
C GLN A 230 -13.34 6.27 -5.72
N TRP A 231 -13.77 5.17 -6.29
CA TRP A 231 -14.53 4.13 -5.61
C TRP A 231 -13.63 2.92 -5.40
N VAL A 232 -13.63 2.40 -4.18
CA VAL A 232 -12.86 1.21 -3.77
C VAL A 232 -13.83 0.21 -3.15
N ASN A 233 -13.88 -0.99 -3.71
CA ASN A 233 -14.61 -2.13 -3.17
C ASN A 233 -13.61 -3.14 -2.61
N LEU A 234 -13.68 -3.38 -1.31
CA LEU A 234 -12.91 -4.40 -0.61
C LEU A 234 -13.85 -5.55 -0.27
N LYS A 235 -13.69 -6.68 -0.95
CA LYS A 235 -14.56 -7.85 -0.80
C LYS A 235 -13.79 -9.01 -0.17
N CYS A 236 -14.35 -9.54 0.91
CA CYS A 236 -13.88 -10.77 1.56
C CYS A 236 -15.05 -11.71 1.81
N ASN A 237 -14.86 -13.02 1.60
CA ASN A 237 -15.94 -13.99 1.78
C ASN A 237 -16.32 -14.21 3.26
N ARG A 238 -15.41 -13.89 4.20
CA ARG A 238 -15.58 -14.11 5.65
C ARG A 238 -15.76 -12.83 6.46
N PHE A 239 -15.55 -11.67 5.85
CA PHE A 239 -15.71 -10.37 6.49
C PHE A 239 -16.70 -9.51 5.72
N VAL A 240 -17.09 -8.39 6.34
CA VAL A 240 -17.97 -7.41 5.72
C VAL A 240 -17.33 -6.85 4.45
N THR A 241 -18.12 -6.77 3.37
CA THR A 241 -17.71 -6.05 2.16
C THR A 241 -17.73 -4.56 2.45
N GLU A 242 -16.61 -3.91 2.18
CA GLU A 242 -16.44 -2.47 2.39
C GLU A 242 -16.43 -1.74 1.06
N ASN A 243 -17.23 -0.67 0.96
CA ASN A 243 -17.23 0.24 -0.16
C ASN A 243 -16.79 1.62 0.33
N THR A 244 -15.69 2.11 -0.21
CA THR A 244 -15.15 3.42 0.15
C THR A 244 -15.22 4.34 -1.06
N PHE A 245 -15.79 5.52 -0.88
CA PHE A 245 -15.78 6.59 -1.87
C PHE A 245 -14.86 7.72 -1.39
N ARG A 246 -13.94 8.15 -2.26
CA ARG A 246 -12.96 9.20 -1.96
C ARG A 246 -13.03 10.29 -3.01
N ILE A 247 -12.99 11.54 -2.56
CA ILE A 247 -12.79 12.71 -3.42
C ILE A 247 -11.41 13.28 -3.11
N ASN A 248 -10.58 13.46 -4.13
CA ASN A 248 -9.25 14.03 -4.00
C ASN A 248 -9.22 15.36 -4.77
N ILE A 249 -8.73 16.41 -4.11
CA ILE A 249 -8.51 17.72 -4.69
C ILE A 249 -7.03 18.04 -4.51
N GLY A 250 -6.34 18.34 -5.60
CA GLY A 250 -4.92 18.67 -5.59
C GLY A 250 -4.64 19.86 -6.49
N LEU A 251 -3.74 20.72 -6.07
CA LEU A 251 -3.31 21.88 -6.84
C LEU A 251 -1.80 21.77 -7.12
N THR A 252 -1.45 21.77 -8.40
CA THR A 252 -0.06 21.81 -8.86
C THR A 252 0.26 23.21 -9.31
N PHE A 253 1.12 23.90 -8.57
CA PHE A 253 1.60 25.23 -8.94
C PHE A 253 2.80 25.12 -9.88
N ASN A 254 2.79 25.91 -10.94
CA ASN A 254 3.91 26.06 -11.84
C ASN A 254 4.17 27.57 -12.03
N GLU A 255 4.91 28.14 -11.11
CA GLU A 255 5.26 29.56 -11.13
C GLU A 255 6.78 29.76 -11.11
N ARG A 256 7.24 30.85 -11.73
CA ARG A 256 8.64 31.28 -11.66
C ARG A 256 8.88 32.03 -10.33
N TRP A 257 9.60 31.44 -9.42
CA TRP A 257 9.90 32.01 -8.11
C TRP A 257 10.81 33.24 -8.15
N PHE A 258 11.55 33.47 -9.25
CA PHE A 258 12.50 34.57 -9.39
C PHE A 258 12.29 35.33 -10.72
N ALA A 259 11.11 35.83 -10.96
CA ALA A 259 10.90 36.75 -12.09
C ALA A 259 11.42 38.15 -11.69
N LYS A 260 12.46 38.64 -12.36
CA LYS A 260 12.85 40.06 -12.24
C LYS A 260 11.73 40.92 -12.81
N TRP A 261 11.16 41.76 -11.98
CA TRP A 261 10.24 42.80 -12.45
C TRP A 261 11.02 43.75 -13.35
N LYS A 262 10.64 43.89 -14.60
CA LYS A 262 11.08 45.04 -15.40
C LYS A 262 10.26 46.23 -14.92
N VAL A 263 10.92 47.19 -14.27
CA VAL A 263 10.37 48.50 -14.01
C VAL A 263 10.59 49.25 -15.32
N GLU A 264 9.52 49.60 -16.05
CA GLU A 264 9.51 50.57 -17.13
C GLU A 264 9.37 51.97 -16.56
#